data_022becba56512b3b5d7c4b1842e9ca5c
#
_entry.id   022becba56512b3b5d7c4b1842e9ca5c
#
_cell.length_a   1.000
_cell.length_b   1.000
_cell.length_c   1.000
_cell.angle_alpha   90.00
_cell.angle_beta   90.00
_cell.angle_gamma   90.00
#
_symmetry.space_group_name_H-M   'P 1'
#
loop_
_entity.id
_entity.type
_entity.pdbx_description
1 polymer ?
#
loop_
_entity_poly.entity_id
_entity_poly.type
_entity_poly.pdbx_seq_one_letter_code
_entity_poly.pdbx_strand_id
1 'polypeptide(L)'
;QSACSSRGCCWSPQSDTNVPWCFFSPNHGYKVQGSKRSTNTGFEATLKRLPSPSLFGNDIQTVLLTAEYQTKNRFRFKITDPKAARFEVPHEHVKPFTGPAASGLSYNVEL
;
A
#
# COMPACT_ATOMS: atom_id res chain seq x y z
N GLN A 1 -15.57 -21.38 10.55
CA GLN A 1 -16.09 -20.17 11.19
C GLN A 1 -15.24 -19.73 12.39
N SER A 2 -14.96 -20.62 13.34
CA SER A 2 -14.21 -20.25 14.56
C SER A 2 -12.79 -19.74 14.25
N ALA A 3 -12.08 -20.36 13.29
CA ALA A 3 -10.76 -19.90 12.88
C ALA A 3 -10.80 -18.51 12.24
N CYS A 4 -11.84 -18.20 11.46
CA CYS A 4 -12.07 -16.89 10.87
C CYS A 4 -12.26 -15.82 11.97
N SER A 5 -13.13 -16.10 12.93
CA SER A 5 -13.42 -15.18 14.03
C SER A 5 -12.21 -14.99 14.95
N SER A 6 -11.45 -16.04 15.23
CA SER A 6 -10.25 -15.96 16.09
C SER A 6 -9.14 -15.12 15.48
N ARG A 7 -9.11 -15.00 14.16
CA ARG A 7 -8.17 -14.13 13.42
C ARG A 7 -8.65 -12.68 13.27
N GLY A 8 -9.81 -12.35 13.83
CA GLY A 8 -10.40 -11.03 13.68
C GLY A 8 -10.96 -10.74 12.31
N CYS A 9 -11.25 -11.77 11.52
CA CYS A 9 -11.82 -11.66 10.19
C CYS A 9 -13.35 -11.66 10.23
N CYS A 10 -13.96 -11.25 9.13
CA CYS A 10 -15.41 -11.30 8.95
C CYS A 10 -15.84 -12.64 8.36
N TRP A 11 -16.94 -13.19 8.86
CA TRP A 11 -17.55 -14.40 8.35
C TRP A 11 -18.92 -14.08 7.75
N SER A 12 -19.10 -14.36 6.47
CA SER A 12 -20.36 -14.14 5.76
C SER A 12 -20.61 -15.26 4.76
N PRO A 13 -21.46 -16.25 5.09
CA PRO A 13 -21.83 -17.29 4.14
C PRO A 13 -22.55 -16.71 2.93
N GLN A 14 -22.18 -17.21 1.75
CA GLN A 14 -22.73 -16.80 0.46
C GLN A 14 -23.24 -18.00 -0.32
N SER A 15 -24.27 -17.79 -1.15
CA SER A 15 -24.76 -18.82 -2.06
C SER A 15 -23.81 -19.11 -3.23
N ASP A 16 -23.05 -18.11 -3.66
CA ASP A 16 -22.02 -18.26 -4.69
C ASP A 16 -20.74 -18.83 -4.08
N THR A 17 -20.32 -20.02 -4.55
CA THR A 17 -19.13 -20.72 -4.05
C THR A 17 -17.81 -20.02 -4.43
N ASN A 18 -17.82 -19.10 -5.40
CA ASN A 18 -16.66 -18.32 -5.79
C ASN A 18 -16.39 -17.14 -4.86
N VAL A 19 -17.35 -16.80 -4.01
CA VAL A 19 -17.22 -15.71 -3.03
C VAL A 19 -16.68 -16.29 -1.72
N PRO A 20 -15.54 -15.80 -1.21
CA PRO A 20 -14.99 -16.28 0.06
C PRO A 20 -15.91 -15.92 1.23
N TRP A 21 -16.09 -16.85 2.16
CA TRP A 21 -16.92 -16.65 3.34
C TRP A 21 -16.15 -16.00 4.50
N CYS A 22 -14.83 -16.18 4.50
CA CYS A 22 -13.93 -15.54 5.47
C CYS A 22 -13.08 -14.50 4.76
N PHE A 23 -13.11 -13.28 5.21
CA PHE A 23 -12.38 -12.17 4.59
C PHE A 23 -11.93 -11.17 5.65
N PHE A 24 -10.95 -10.34 5.30
CA PHE A 24 -10.43 -9.33 6.22
C PHE A 24 -11.49 -8.29 6.54
N SER A 25 -11.57 -7.92 7.83
CA SER A 25 -12.40 -6.80 8.25
C SER A 25 -11.81 -5.47 7.75
N PRO A 26 -12.63 -4.40 7.67
CA PRO A 26 -12.12 -3.08 7.27
C PRO A 26 -11.13 -2.46 8.26
N ASN A 27 -10.94 -3.09 9.42
CA ASN A 27 -9.97 -2.64 10.42
C ASN A 27 -8.54 -3.17 10.17
N HIS A 28 -8.33 -3.98 9.13
CA HIS A 28 -7.01 -4.44 8.73
C HIS A 28 -6.40 -3.49 7.70
N GLY A 29 -5.07 -3.46 7.69
CA GLY A 29 -4.30 -2.69 6.73
C GLY A 29 -3.69 -1.42 7.31
N TYR A 30 -3.48 -0.45 6.46
CA TYR A 30 -2.84 0.83 6.78
C TYR A 30 -3.73 1.97 6.35
N LYS A 31 -3.60 3.09 7.06
CA LYS A 31 -4.26 4.33 6.65
C LYS A 31 -3.27 5.49 6.63
N VAL A 32 -3.53 6.48 5.81
CA VAL A 32 -2.69 7.67 5.71
C VAL A 32 -2.73 8.44 7.03
N GLN A 33 -1.55 8.73 7.56
CA GLN A 33 -1.39 9.56 8.74
C GLN A 33 -1.10 11.00 8.31
N GLY A 34 -2.04 11.89 8.56
CA GLY A 34 -1.93 13.28 8.13
C GLY A 34 -2.26 13.47 6.66
N SER A 35 -1.50 14.28 5.98
CA SER A 35 -1.68 14.59 4.56
C SER A 35 -0.47 14.14 3.75
N LYS A 36 -0.69 13.93 2.46
CA LYS A 36 0.40 13.66 1.52
C LYS A 36 1.27 14.91 1.35
N ARG A 37 2.57 14.69 1.18
CA ARG A 37 3.55 15.75 0.96
C ARG A 37 4.05 15.70 -0.48
N SER A 38 4.04 16.84 -1.16
CA SER A 38 4.58 16.94 -2.52
C SER A 38 6.10 16.80 -2.52
N THR A 39 6.61 16.10 -3.52
CA THR A 39 8.05 15.96 -3.77
C THR A 39 8.38 16.39 -5.19
N ASN A 40 9.66 16.48 -5.54
CA ASN A 40 10.08 16.87 -6.89
C ASN A 40 9.61 15.87 -7.97
N THR A 41 9.40 14.62 -7.61
CA THR A 41 9.04 13.55 -8.54
C THR A 41 7.57 13.13 -8.43
N GLY A 42 6.85 13.60 -7.42
CA GLY A 42 5.47 13.24 -7.19
C GLY A 42 5.00 13.61 -5.79
N PHE A 43 4.76 12.61 -4.95
CA PHE A 43 4.38 12.84 -3.55
C PHE A 43 4.83 11.67 -2.66
N GLU A 44 4.79 11.92 -1.36
CA GLU A 44 4.97 10.87 -0.36
C GLU A 44 3.90 10.98 0.73
N ALA A 45 3.63 9.87 1.38
CA ALA A 45 2.68 9.81 2.49
C ALA A 45 3.14 8.78 3.51
N THR A 46 2.92 9.10 4.78
CA THR A 46 3.14 8.17 5.87
C THR A 46 1.87 7.37 6.12
N LEU A 47 1.98 6.05 6.15
CA LEU A 47 0.87 5.16 6.44
C LEU A 47 1.11 4.50 7.79
N LYS A 48 0.08 4.46 8.62
CA LYS A 48 0.10 3.82 9.93
C LYS A 48 -0.80 2.60 9.93
N ARG A 49 -0.31 1.50 10.50
CA ARG A 49 -1.05 0.27 10.65
C ARG A 49 -2.29 0.48 11.52
N LEU A 50 -3.42 -0.07 11.07
CA LEU A 50 -4.65 -0.07 11.86
C LEU A 50 -4.51 -1.01 13.07
N PRO A 51 -5.18 -0.69 14.21
CA PRO A 51 -5.12 -1.52 15.41
C PRO A 51 -5.94 -2.79 15.24
N SER A 52 -5.36 -3.79 14.59
CA SER A 52 -5.99 -5.09 14.38
C SER A 52 -4.97 -6.21 14.67
N PRO A 53 -5.41 -7.44 15.00
CA PRO A 53 -4.48 -8.54 15.25
C PRO A 53 -3.61 -8.81 14.03
N SER A 54 -2.31 -9.04 14.28
CA SER A 54 -1.39 -9.47 13.24
C SER A 54 -1.65 -10.93 12.89
N LEU A 55 -1.66 -11.26 11.59
CA LEU A 55 -1.80 -12.63 11.12
C LEU A 55 -0.44 -13.35 10.99
N PHE A 56 0.63 -12.59 10.80
CA PHE A 56 1.96 -13.13 10.51
C PHE A 56 3.02 -12.73 11.53
N GLY A 57 2.66 -11.91 12.50
CA GLY A 57 3.58 -11.37 13.51
C GLY A 57 4.49 -10.27 12.96
N ASN A 58 5.06 -9.48 13.86
CA ASN A 58 6.09 -8.48 13.56
C ASN A 58 5.76 -7.52 12.40
N ASP A 59 4.50 -7.13 12.29
CA ASP A 59 4.08 -6.18 11.27
C ASP A 59 4.74 -4.81 11.47
N ILE A 60 5.08 -4.16 10.37
CA ILE A 60 5.64 -2.82 10.40
C ILE A 60 4.53 -1.84 10.79
N GLN A 61 4.74 -1.06 11.86
CA GLN A 61 3.74 -0.12 12.37
C GLN A 61 3.53 1.10 11.47
N THR A 62 4.62 1.59 10.88
CA THR A 62 4.61 2.78 10.04
C THR A 62 5.38 2.49 8.76
N VAL A 63 4.76 2.74 7.63
CA VAL A 63 5.39 2.60 6.31
C VAL A 63 5.34 3.91 5.56
N LEU A 64 6.29 4.10 4.65
CA LEU A 64 6.36 5.27 3.79
C LEU A 64 5.93 4.87 2.37
N LEU A 65 4.93 5.57 1.85
CA LEU A 65 4.54 5.47 0.45
C LEU A 65 5.18 6.62 -0.31
N THR A 66 5.96 6.29 -1.33
CA THR A 66 6.53 7.27 -2.27
C THR A 66 5.94 7.02 -3.64
N ALA A 67 5.58 8.10 -4.33
CA ALA A 67 4.94 8.04 -5.62
C ALA A 67 5.66 8.95 -6.61
N GLU A 68 5.80 8.48 -7.85
CA GLU A 68 6.49 9.19 -8.91
C GLU A 68 5.60 9.30 -10.14
N TYR A 69 5.33 10.51 -10.58
CA TYR A 69 4.72 10.79 -11.88
C TYR A 69 5.83 10.78 -12.93
N GLN A 70 6.17 9.61 -13.43
CA GLN A 70 7.37 9.43 -14.27
C GLN A 70 7.16 9.96 -15.67
N THR A 71 6.08 9.56 -16.33
CA THR A 71 5.72 10.04 -17.66
C THR A 71 4.22 10.32 -17.71
N LYS A 72 3.75 10.88 -18.82
CA LYS A 72 2.33 11.09 -19.10
C LYS A 72 1.49 9.83 -18.88
N ASN A 73 2.06 8.65 -19.16
CA ASN A 73 1.36 7.35 -19.09
C ASN A 73 1.96 6.41 -18.05
N ARG A 74 3.00 6.79 -17.31
CA ARG A 74 3.66 5.91 -16.36
C ARG A 74 3.73 6.52 -14.97
N PHE A 75 3.21 5.75 -14.03
CA PHE A 75 3.23 6.06 -12.60
C PHE A 75 3.93 4.92 -11.86
N ARG A 76 4.72 5.25 -10.87
CA ARG A 76 5.33 4.29 -9.96
C ARG A 76 5.06 4.69 -8.52
N PHE A 77 4.70 3.71 -7.70
CA PHE A 77 4.67 3.90 -6.26
C PHE A 77 5.46 2.80 -5.56
N LYS A 78 5.91 3.10 -4.37
CA LYS A 78 6.71 2.19 -3.55
C LYS A 78 6.30 2.37 -2.09
N ILE A 79 6.15 1.25 -1.39
CA ILE A 79 5.86 1.23 0.05
C ILE A 79 7.05 0.58 0.74
N THR A 80 7.66 1.32 1.67
CA THR A 80 8.88 0.89 2.35
C THR A 80 8.81 1.11 3.84
N ASP A 81 9.66 0.37 4.57
CA ASP A 81 9.91 0.64 5.98
C ASP A 81 10.89 1.83 6.09
N PRO A 82 10.48 2.97 6.67
CA PRO A 82 11.37 4.12 6.78
C PRO A 82 12.52 3.90 7.77
N LYS A 83 12.45 2.84 8.59
CA LYS A 83 13.45 2.55 9.62
C LYS A 83 14.48 1.52 9.20
N ALA A 84 14.20 0.72 8.19
CA ALA A 84 15.08 -0.37 7.77
C ALA A 84 15.03 -0.57 6.25
N ALA A 85 16.21 -0.81 5.67
CA ALA A 85 16.29 -1.20 4.27
C ALA A 85 15.84 -2.66 4.12
N ARG A 86 15.04 -2.93 3.09
CA ARG A 86 14.59 -4.27 2.73
C ARG A 86 15.03 -4.59 1.30
N PHE A 87 15.07 -5.90 0.99
CA PHE A 87 15.40 -6.35 -0.36
C PHE A 87 14.40 -5.78 -1.37
N GLU A 88 14.94 -5.28 -2.48
CA GLU A 88 14.18 -4.80 -3.62
C GLU A 88 14.62 -5.52 -4.88
N VAL A 89 13.70 -5.70 -5.82
CA VAL A 89 14.03 -6.27 -7.12
C VAL A 89 15.00 -5.32 -7.83
N PRO A 90 16.15 -5.82 -8.32
CA PRO A 90 17.11 -4.96 -9.02
C PRO A 90 16.51 -4.28 -10.26
N HIS A 91 16.91 -3.04 -10.50
CA HIS A 91 16.45 -2.26 -11.66
C HIS A 91 17.30 -2.55 -12.91
N GLU A 92 17.37 -3.83 -13.35
CA GLU A 92 18.20 -4.23 -14.49
C GLU A 92 17.65 -3.72 -15.83
N HIS A 93 16.33 -3.64 -15.96
CA HIS A 93 15.64 -3.29 -17.19
C HIS A 93 14.93 -1.94 -17.13
N VAL A 94 14.80 -1.34 -15.96
CA VAL A 94 14.15 -0.06 -15.75
C VAL A 94 15.11 0.85 -14.99
N LYS A 95 15.54 1.92 -15.62
CA LYS A 95 16.42 2.90 -14.97
C LYS A 95 15.68 3.63 -13.85
N PRO A 96 16.35 3.96 -12.74
CA PRO A 96 15.76 4.82 -11.72
C PRO A 96 15.32 6.16 -12.31
N PHE A 97 14.17 6.63 -11.87
CA PHE A 97 13.65 7.93 -12.30
C PHE A 97 14.32 9.06 -11.53
N THR A 98 14.88 10.01 -12.23
CA THR A 98 15.61 11.16 -11.64
C THR A 98 15.07 12.52 -12.07
N GLY A 99 14.13 12.54 -13.00
CA GLY A 99 13.56 13.78 -13.53
C GLY A 99 12.46 14.39 -12.64
N PRO A 100 11.97 15.60 -12.97
CA PRO A 100 10.83 16.19 -12.29
C PRO A 100 9.54 15.42 -12.58
N ALA A 101 8.51 15.65 -11.75
CA ALA A 101 7.20 15.07 -11.96
C ALA A 101 6.64 15.45 -13.33
N ALA A 102 6.07 14.47 -14.04
CA ALA A 102 5.44 14.71 -15.33
C ALA A 102 4.15 15.54 -15.16
N SER A 103 3.82 16.32 -16.16
CA SER A 103 2.57 17.08 -16.27
C SER A 103 1.72 16.57 -17.43
N GLY A 104 0.45 16.97 -17.49
CA GLY A 104 -0.46 16.54 -18.54
C GLY A 104 -0.72 15.03 -18.51
N LEU A 105 -0.91 14.47 -17.32
CA LEU A 105 -1.06 13.04 -17.12
C LEU A 105 -2.31 12.47 -17.79
N SER A 106 -2.21 11.26 -18.33
CA SER A 106 -3.34 10.49 -18.86
C SER A 106 -4.08 9.71 -17.78
N TYR A 107 -3.69 9.84 -16.53
CA TYR A 107 -4.27 9.13 -15.38
C TYR A 107 -4.43 10.09 -14.22
N ASN A 108 -5.26 9.69 -13.26
CA ASN A 108 -5.43 10.38 -11.98
C ASN A 108 -5.04 9.43 -10.83
N VAL A 109 -4.39 9.95 -9.80
CA VAL A 109 -3.98 9.17 -8.63
C VAL A 109 -4.65 9.73 -7.39
N GLU A 110 -5.42 8.88 -6.72
CA GLU A 110 -6.06 9.18 -5.44
C GLU A 110 -5.44 8.30 -4.34
N LEU A 111 -5.38 8.88 -3.15
CA LEU A 111 -4.84 8.20 -1.97
C LEU A 111 -5.83 8.31 -0.82
#